data_f95d152ff8dcebed196957e2b3fce7b4
#
_entry.id   f95d152ff8dcebed196957e2b3fce7b4
#
_cell.length_a   1.000
_cell.length_b   1.000
_cell.length_c   1.000
_cell.angle_alpha   90.00
_cell.angle_beta   90.00
_cell.angle_gamma   90.00
#
_symmetry.space_group_name_H-M   'P 1'
#
loop_
_entity.id
_entity.type
_entity.pdbx_description
1 polymer ?
#
loop_
_entity_poly.entity_id
_entity_poly.type
_entity_poly.pdbx_seq_one_letter_code
_entity_poly.pdbx_strand_id
1 'polypeptide(L)'
;MIKKEVAPYPISVTTNIAQKGNTFYIGSGEIKPGIRTSHILIGEIIPFEKKLGIVNTIVIILYFVSLAWIGYYFSKKQKNTDDYFKGGGRLPWWAVGLSIFGTSLSAITFMSIPAKAYSSDWSYMLVNAGILMVVPLILYLFIPFYRKLNVTTAYEYLEQRFNSLIRILCSLAFILFQVGRMGIVLFLPAIALNVVTGFDIFLCIGLMGILSLIYTMMGGIEAVVWTDALQVVILLGGAILVVIMAACYIPDGFSGIIREATVDNKFDLGSLNFDMRQSTLWTVLIATFFTNLTTYGTDQTMVQRYMTTETEKQAQ
;
A
#
# COMPACT_ATOMS: atom_id res chain seq x y z
N MET A 1 -21.47 -1.25 -2.77
CA MET A 1 -22.19 -0.19 -2.03
C MET A 1 -23.09 -0.87 -1.01
N ILE A 2 -22.77 -0.81 0.28
CA ILE A 2 -23.68 -1.31 1.31
C ILE A 2 -24.72 -0.20 1.50
N LYS A 3 -25.92 -0.40 0.96
CA LYS A 3 -27.06 0.43 1.36
C LYS A 3 -27.29 0.17 2.84
N LYS A 4 -26.90 1.09 3.68
CA LYS A 4 -27.26 1.11 5.09
C LYS A 4 -28.71 1.64 5.13
N GLU A 5 -29.67 0.81 4.84
CA GLU A 5 -31.05 1.11 5.25
C GLU A 5 -31.07 0.89 6.76
N VAL A 6 -31.25 1.98 7.50
CA VAL A 6 -31.49 1.90 8.94
C VAL A 6 -32.77 1.10 9.08
N ALA A 7 -32.71 -0.03 9.77
CA ALA A 7 -33.91 -0.81 10.05
C ALA A 7 -34.93 0.13 10.69
N PRO A 8 -36.16 0.19 10.18
CA PRO A 8 -37.20 1.11 10.67
C PRO A 8 -37.58 0.83 12.15
N TYR A 9 -37.06 -0.24 12.70
CA TYR A 9 -37.29 -0.66 14.09
C TYR A 9 -35.94 -1.02 14.76
N PRO A 10 -35.85 -0.85 16.10
CA PRO A 10 -34.66 -1.26 16.84
C PRO A 10 -34.37 -2.75 16.63
N ILE A 11 -33.11 -3.08 16.33
CA ILE A 11 -32.68 -4.47 16.16
C ILE A 11 -32.72 -5.14 17.54
N SER A 12 -33.40 -6.28 17.61
CA SER A 12 -33.43 -7.08 18.84
C SER A 12 -32.07 -7.70 19.13
N VAL A 13 -31.62 -7.62 20.38
CA VAL A 13 -30.47 -8.36 20.92
C VAL A 13 -30.95 -9.66 21.53
N THR A 14 -30.05 -10.64 21.75
CA THR A 14 -30.36 -11.93 22.35
C THR A 14 -31.32 -12.83 21.54
N THR A 15 -31.28 -12.74 20.22
CA THR A 15 -32.07 -13.59 19.33
C THR A 15 -31.21 -14.40 18.38
N ASN A 16 -31.69 -15.56 17.98
CA ASN A 16 -31.01 -16.37 16.97
C ASN A 16 -31.32 -15.84 15.57
N ILE A 17 -30.32 -15.93 14.71
CA ILE A 17 -30.47 -15.62 13.27
C ILE A 17 -30.64 -16.94 12.53
N ALA A 18 -31.75 -17.09 11.81
CA ALA A 18 -31.96 -18.20 10.89
C ALA A 18 -31.67 -17.71 9.44
N GLN A 19 -30.95 -18.51 8.68
CA GLN A 19 -30.66 -18.21 7.28
C GLN A 19 -31.23 -19.31 6.39
N LYS A 20 -31.93 -18.92 5.33
CA LYS A 20 -32.40 -19.81 4.28
C LYS A 20 -32.04 -19.22 2.92
N GLY A 21 -31.06 -19.80 2.24
CA GLY A 21 -30.51 -19.22 1.00
C GLY A 21 -29.92 -17.84 1.25
N ASN A 22 -30.32 -16.82 0.48
CA ASN A 22 -29.89 -15.44 0.62
C ASN A 22 -30.71 -14.62 1.63
N THR A 23 -31.74 -15.22 2.24
CA THR A 23 -32.60 -14.53 3.19
C THR A 23 -32.22 -14.90 4.61
N PHE A 24 -32.08 -13.91 5.48
CA PHE A 24 -31.89 -14.11 6.91
C PHE A 24 -33.08 -13.54 7.68
N TYR A 25 -33.40 -14.23 8.76
CA TYR A 25 -34.51 -13.93 9.62
C TYR A 25 -33.97 -13.67 11.03
N ILE A 26 -34.22 -12.48 11.55
CA ILE A 26 -33.94 -12.16 12.95
C ILE A 26 -35.26 -12.17 13.69
N GLY A 27 -35.42 -13.16 14.52
CA GLY A 27 -36.66 -13.37 15.29
C GLY A 27 -36.89 -12.28 16.34
N SER A 28 -38.04 -12.33 16.95
CA SER A 28 -38.41 -11.48 18.10
C SER A 28 -37.37 -11.58 19.23
N GLY A 29 -36.99 -10.47 19.83
CA GLY A 29 -36.02 -10.42 20.91
C GLY A 29 -36.14 -9.14 21.72
N GLU A 30 -35.22 -8.94 22.63
CA GLU A 30 -35.20 -7.78 23.53
C GLU A 30 -34.60 -6.55 22.82
N ILE A 31 -35.35 -5.45 22.72
CA ILE A 31 -34.93 -4.19 22.09
C ILE A 31 -34.40 -3.18 23.13
N LYS A 32 -34.79 -3.34 24.40
CA LYS A 32 -34.29 -2.67 25.60
C LYS A 32 -34.47 -3.61 26.78
N PRO A 33 -33.74 -3.44 27.88
CA PRO A 33 -33.92 -4.29 29.09
C PRO A 33 -35.39 -4.41 29.48
N GLY A 34 -35.94 -5.64 29.46
CA GLY A 34 -37.32 -5.93 29.77
C GLY A 34 -38.36 -5.61 28.69
N ILE A 35 -37.98 -5.07 27.55
CA ILE A 35 -38.91 -4.73 26.45
C ILE A 35 -38.62 -5.63 25.25
N ARG A 36 -39.54 -6.52 24.92
CA ARG A 36 -39.46 -7.44 23.78
C ARG A 36 -40.28 -6.94 22.59
N THR A 37 -39.79 -7.23 21.37
CA THR A 37 -40.54 -7.00 20.13
C THR A 37 -41.09 -8.31 19.59
N SER A 38 -42.26 -8.26 18.99
CA SER A 38 -42.85 -9.38 18.23
C SER A 38 -42.49 -9.34 16.76
N HIS A 39 -41.76 -8.30 16.30
CA HIS A 39 -41.39 -8.16 14.91
C HIS A 39 -40.30 -9.13 14.52
N ILE A 40 -40.43 -9.73 13.34
CA ILE A 40 -39.38 -10.50 12.68
C ILE A 40 -38.77 -9.60 11.61
N LEU A 41 -37.47 -9.33 11.72
CA LEU A 41 -36.74 -8.64 10.67
C LEU A 41 -36.32 -9.65 9.60
N ILE A 42 -36.66 -9.38 8.38
CA ILE A 42 -36.27 -10.19 7.23
C ILE A 42 -35.30 -9.35 6.41
N GLY A 43 -34.08 -9.85 6.25
CA GLY A 43 -33.07 -9.24 5.39
C GLY A 43 -32.71 -10.17 4.26
N GLU A 44 -32.47 -9.62 3.10
CA GLU A 44 -32.01 -10.36 1.93
C GLU A 44 -30.57 -9.99 1.63
N ILE A 45 -29.72 -11.01 1.51
CA ILE A 45 -28.35 -10.82 1.00
C ILE A 45 -28.47 -10.70 -0.51
N ILE A 46 -28.42 -9.46 -1.02
CA ILE A 46 -28.35 -9.21 -2.45
C ILE A 46 -26.92 -9.55 -2.89
N PRO A 47 -26.71 -10.65 -3.63
CA PRO A 47 -25.37 -10.99 -4.10
C PRO A 47 -24.88 -9.87 -5.02
N PHE A 48 -23.69 -9.36 -4.72
CA PHE A 48 -23.02 -8.42 -5.59
C PHE A 48 -22.65 -9.18 -6.89
N GLU A 49 -23.28 -8.83 -8.00
CA GLU A 49 -22.91 -9.41 -9.31
C GLU A 49 -21.49 -8.93 -9.67
N LYS A 50 -20.55 -9.85 -9.56
CA LYS A 50 -19.16 -9.64 -9.95
C LYS A 50 -19.05 -9.68 -11.49
N LYS A 51 -19.40 -8.61 -12.15
CA LYS A 51 -19.25 -8.48 -13.60
C LYS A 51 -18.29 -7.34 -13.92
N LEU A 52 -17.15 -7.71 -14.49
CA LEU A 52 -16.25 -6.74 -15.08
C LEU A 52 -16.90 -6.20 -16.37
N GLY A 53 -17.27 -4.91 -16.38
CA GLY A 53 -17.74 -4.28 -17.60
C GLY A 53 -16.64 -4.24 -18.67
N ILE A 54 -17.02 -4.20 -19.94
CA ILE A 54 -16.10 -4.18 -21.08
C ILE A 54 -15.06 -3.05 -20.94
N VAL A 55 -15.47 -1.86 -20.51
CA VAL A 55 -14.59 -0.71 -20.31
C VAL A 55 -13.51 -1.01 -19.26
N ASN A 56 -13.89 -1.58 -18.11
CA ASN A 56 -12.95 -1.94 -17.05
C ASN A 56 -11.96 -3.01 -17.52
N THR A 57 -12.43 -3.99 -18.29
CA THR A 57 -11.57 -5.03 -18.90
C THR A 57 -10.54 -4.42 -19.83
N ILE A 58 -10.96 -3.50 -20.71
CA ILE A 58 -10.05 -2.80 -21.64
C ILE A 58 -8.99 -2.00 -20.85
N VAL A 59 -9.40 -1.27 -19.81
CA VAL A 59 -8.47 -0.47 -18.99
C VAL A 59 -7.43 -1.37 -18.32
N ILE A 60 -7.83 -2.51 -17.76
CA ILE A 60 -6.91 -3.48 -17.14
C ILE A 60 -5.93 -4.04 -18.18
N ILE A 61 -6.42 -4.43 -19.36
CA ILE A 61 -5.57 -4.95 -20.43
C ILE A 61 -4.57 -3.89 -20.89
N LEU A 62 -5.02 -2.65 -21.14
CA LEU A 62 -4.15 -1.55 -21.53
C LEU A 62 -3.07 -1.27 -20.47
N TYR A 63 -3.44 -1.33 -19.20
CA TYR A 63 -2.48 -1.18 -18.10
C TYR A 63 -1.40 -2.27 -18.13
N PHE A 64 -1.77 -3.53 -18.22
CA PHE A 64 -0.79 -4.63 -18.27
C PHE A 64 0.07 -4.59 -19.55
N VAL A 65 -0.52 -4.23 -20.69
CA VAL A 65 0.22 -4.05 -21.95
C VAL A 65 1.24 -2.90 -21.80
N SER A 66 0.88 -1.80 -21.15
CA SER A 66 1.80 -0.68 -20.92
C SER A 66 2.99 -1.08 -20.04
N LEU A 67 2.76 -1.87 -18.97
CA LEU A 67 3.85 -2.39 -18.12
C LEU A 67 4.79 -3.34 -18.90
N ALA A 68 4.23 -4.26 -19.65
CA ALA A 68 5.00 -5.19 -20.47
C ALA A 68 5.81 -4.44 -21.54
N TRP A 69 5.22 -3.42 -22.15
CA TRP A 69 5.90 -2.59 -23.15
C TRP A 69 7.06 -1.80 -22.55
N ILE A 70 6.89 -1.21 -21.36
CA ILE A 70 7.97 -0.54 -20.64
C ILE A 70 9.13 -1.52 -20.38
N GLY A 71 8.84 -2.71 -19.84
CA GLY A 71 9.84 -3.76 -19.61
C GLY A 71 10.60 -4.13 -20.89
N TYR A 72 9.88 -4.38 -21.97
CA TYR A 72 10.48 -4.69 -23.28
C TYR A 72 11.31 -3.54 -23.85
N TYR A 73 10.82 -2.29 -23.76
CA TYR A 73 11.54 -1.13 -24.25
C TYR A 73 12.89 -0.94 -23.56
N PHE A 74 12.93 -1.05 -22.23
CA PHE A 74 14.15 -0.90 -21.47
C PHE A 74 15.07 -2.12 -21.58
N SER A 75 14.56 -3.32 -21.82
CA SER A 75 15.41 -4.52 -22.05
C SER A 75 16.37 -4.33 -23.23
N LYS A 76 15.96 -3.60 -24.26
CA LYS A 76 16.80 -3.30 -25.43
C LYS A 76 17.88 -2.26 -25.18
N LYS A 77 17.78 -1.48 -24.11
CA LYS A 77 18.74 -0.42 -23.78
C LYS A 77 19.88 -0.88 -22.89
N GLN A 78 19.71 -2.02 -22.22
CA GLN A 78 20.71 -2.55 -21.31
C GLN A 78 21.85 -3.20 -22.07
N LYS A 79 23.09 -2.81 -21.74
CA LYS A 79 24.31 -3.31 -22.37
C LYS A 79 25.22 -4.07 -21.42
N ASN A 80 25.11 -3.78 -20.13
CA ASN A 80 26.00 -4.34 -19.10
C ASN A 80 25.27 -4.46 -17.75
N THR A 81 25.94 -5.07 -16.78
CA THR A 81 25.44 -5.26 -15.42
C THR A 81 25.13 -3.94 -14.71
N ASP A 82 25.89 -2.89 -14.97
CA ASP A 82 25.67 -1.58 -14.36
C ASP A 82 24.40 -0.91 -14.87
N ASP A 83 24.11 -1.02 -16.18
CA ASP A 83 22.83 -0.59 -16.74
C ASP A 83 21.66 -1.35 -16.08
N TYR A 84 21.82 -2.66 -15.87
CA TYR A 84 20.77 -3.49 -15.28
C TYR A 84 20.45 -3.13 -13.82
N PHE A 85 21.47 -2.93 -12.98
CA PHE A 85 21.29 -2.73 -11.54
C PHE A 85 21.26 -1.27 -11.10
N LYS A 86 21.89 -0.35 -11.86
CA LYS A 86 21.98 1.09 -11.53
C LYS A 86 21.36 2.00 -12.61
N GLY A 87 20.85 1.43 -13.71
CA GLY A 87 20.34 2.23 -14.85
C GLY A 87 21.41 3.13 -15.47
N GLY A 88 22.69 2.73 -15.37
CA GLY A 88 23.83 3.53 -15.82
C GLY A 88 23.95 4.90 -15.13
N GLY A 89 23.29 5.12 -14.00
CA GLY A 89 23.28 6.41 -13.29
C GLY A 89 22.61 7.54 -14.06
N ARG A 90 21.67 7.27 -14.96
CA ARG A 90 21.10 8.26 -15.91
C ARG A 90 19.65 8.61 -15.65
N LEU A 91 19.05 8.02 -14.62
CA LEU A 91 17.63 8.21 -14.36
C LEU A 91 17.36 9.62 -13.83
N PRO A 92 16.29 10.29 -14.31
CA PRO A 92 15.93 11.60 -13.83
C PRO A 92 15.47 11.54 -12.38
N TRP A 93 15.91 12.49 -11.57
CA TRP A 93 15.65 12.55 -10.13
C TRP A 93 14.16 12.46 -9.77
N TRP A 94 13.30 13.10 -10.55
CA TRP A 94 11.85 13.07 -10.30
C TRP A 94 11.23 11.67 -10.50
N ALA A 95 11.70 10.89 -11.49
CA ALA A 95 11.22 9.52 -11.71
C ALA A 95 11.71 8.59 -10.59
N VAL A 96 12.95 8.78 -10.15
CA VAL A 96 13.50 8.04 -8.99
C VAL A 96 12.74 8.40 -7.72
N GLY A 97 12.44 9.68 -7.49
CA GLY A 97 11.61 10.13 -6.38
C GLY A 97 10.21 9.50 -6.38
N LEU A 98 9.55 9.48 -7.54
CA LEU A 98 8.27 8.78 -7.69
C LEU A 98 8.40 7.27 -7.44
N SER A 99 9.48 6.63 -7.88
CA SER A 99 9.72 5.21 -7.64
C SER A 99 9.96 4.91 -6.15
N ILE A 100 10.71 5.75 -5.43
CA ILE A 100 10.89 5.64 -3.98
C ILE A 100 9.53 5.76 -3.26
N PHE A 101 8.73 6.76 -3.64
CA PHE A 101 7.39 6.95 -3.13
C PHE A 101 6.49 5.74 -3.44
N GLY A 102 6.48 5.25 -4.69
CA GLY A 102 5.69 4.11 -5.13
C GLY A 102 6.07 2.80 -4.44
N THR A 103 7.36 2.61 -4.14
CA THR A 103 7.84 1.44 -3.39
C THR A 103 7.33 1.46 -1.93
N SER A 104 7.16 2.64 -1.36
CA SER A 104 6.63 2.82 0.00
C SER A 104 5.10 2.78 0.03
N LEU A 105 4.43 3.32 -1.01
CA LEU A 105 2.99 3.33 -1.16
C LEU A 105 2.51 2.07 -1.87
N SER A 106 2.21 1.04 -1.12
CA SER A 106 1.70 -0.22 -1.66
C SER A 106 0.18 -0.21 -1.81
N ALA A 107 -0.37 -1.17 -2.57
CA ALA A 107 -1.81 -1.41 -2.62
C ALA A 107 -2.39 -1.72 -1.22
N ILE A 108 -1.61 -2.35 -0.34
CA ILE A 108 -1.97 -2.59 1.06
C ILE A 108 -2.18 -1.24 1.77
N THR A 109 -1.22 -0.32 1.64
CA THR A 109 -1.30 1.02 2.22
C THR A 109 -2.54 1.77 1.72
N PHE A 110 -2.79 1.70 0.41
CA PHE A 110 -3.94 2.35 -0.23
C PHE A 110 -5.29 1.84 0.30
N MET A 111 -5.40 0.56 0.63
CA MET A 111 -6.64 -0.05 1.14
C MET A 111 -6.74 0.02 2.66
N SER A 112 -5.65 -0.26 3.38
CA SER A 112 -5.69 -0.45 4.83
C SER A 112 -5.67 0.87 5.60
N ILE A 113 -4.99 1.92 5.11
CA ILE A 113 -4.96 3.21 5.82
C ILE A 113 -6.34 3.87 5.89
N PRO A 114 -7.11 4.01 4.78
CA PRO A 114 -8.48 4.52 4.86
C PRO A 114 -9.39 3.64 5.71
N ALA A 115 -9.26 2.31 5.63
CA ALA A 115 -10.04 1.40 6.45
C ALA A 115 -9.73 1.57 7.96
N LYS A 116 -8.46 1.76 8.31
CA LYS A 116 -8.03 2.02 9.67
C LYS A 116 -8.52 3.38 10.17
N ALA A 117 -8.39 4.44 9.37
CA ALA A 117 -8.90 5.76 9.71
C ALA A 117 -10.43 5.75 9.90
N TYR A 118 -11.15 4.99 9.09
CA TYR A 118 -12.59 4.82 9.23
C TYR A 118 -12.96 4.08 10.52
N SER A 119 -12.25 3.01 10.86
CA SER A 119 -12.55 2.19 12.05
C SER A 119 -12.11 2.82 13.37
N SER A 120 -11.12 3.72 13.34
CA SER A 120 -10.62 4.44 14.52
C SER A 120 -10.61 5.95 14.26
N ASP A 121 -9.43 6.51 14.10
CA ASP A 121 -9.14 7.95 13.95
C ASP A 121 -7.89 8.17 13.08
N TRP A 122 -7.40 9.41 13.05
CA TRP A 122 -6.21 9.81 12.31
C TRP A 122 -4.88 9.62 13.06
N SER A 123 -4.86 8.97 14.21
CA SER A 123 -3.62 8.70 14.96
C SER A 123 -2.57 7.95 14.09
N TYR A 124 -3.03 7.11 13.14
CA TYR A 124 -2.15 6.43 12.21
C TYR A 124 -1.44 7.37 11.22
N MET A 125 -1.90 8.61 11.03
CA MET A 125 -1.21 9.63 10.21
C MET A 125 0.17 9.97 10.78
N LEU A 126 0.35 9.86 12.10
CA LEU A 126 1.63 10.09 12.77
C LEU A 126 2.73 9.11 12.32
N VAL A 127 2.37 7.94 11.83
CA VAL A 127 3.33 6.98 11.23
C VAL A 127 4.07 7.66 10.07
N ASN A 128 3.36 8.45 9.26
CA ASN A 128 3.96 9.18 8.14
C ASN A 128 4.80 10.38 8.60
N ALA A 129 4.48 10.98 9.76
CA ALA A 129 5.31 12.04 10.33
C ALA A 129 6.72 11.54 10.70
N GLY A 130 6.85 10.26 11.11
CA GLY A 130 8.13 9.64 11.37
C GLY A 130 9.07 9.60 10.16
N ILE A 131 8.54 9.58 8.93
CA ILE A 131 9.35 9.65 7.69
C ILE A 131 10.07 11.00 7.63
N LEU A 132 9.36 12.10 7.89
CA LEU A 132 9.94 13.45 7.84
C LEU A 132 11.09 13.64 8.83
N MET A 133 11.05 12.94 9.97
CA MET A 133 12.14 12.98 10.96
C MET A 133 13.41 12.28 10.46
N VAL A 134 13.26 11.27 9.60
CA VAL A 134 14.38 10.46 9.09
C VAL A 134 15.00 11.09 7.83
N VAL A 135 14.24 11.82 7.04
CA VAL A 135 14.69 12.42 5.77
C VAL A 135 16.04 13.16 5.90
N PRO A 136 16.29 14.06 6.88
CA PRO A 136 17.59 14.73 6.99
C PRO A 136 18.76 13.75 7.17
N LEU A 137 18.56 12.68 7.93
CA LEU A 137 19.60 11.66 8.12
C LEU A 137 19.89 10.91 6.82
N ILE A 138 18.84 10.58 6.06
CA ILE A 138 19.00 9.90 4.77
C ILE A 138 19.75 10.80 3.79
N LEU A 139 19.35 12.06 3.65
CA LEU A 139 19.93 13.01 2.70
C LEU A 139 21.41 13.31 3.02
N TYR A 140 21.75 13.54 4.27
CA TYR A 140 23.08 14.03 4.63
C TYR A 140 24.06 12.93 5.08
N LEU A 141 23.58 11.76 5.49
CA LEU A 141 24.44 10.67 5.95
C LEU A 141 24.41 9.45 5.02
N PHE A 142 23.24 8.90 4.73
CA PHE A 142 23.15 7.61 4.03
C PHE A 142 23.39 7.73 2.51
N ILE A 143 22.79 8.69 1.84
CA ILE A 143 22.97 8.87 0.39
C ILE A 143 24.43 9.19 0.05
N PRO A 144 25.09 10.18 0.68
CA PRO A 144 26.52 10.45 0.43
C PRO A 144 27.41 9.24 0.77
N PHE A 145 27.10 8.51 1.83
CA PHE A 145 27.84 7.32 2.21
C PHE A 145 27.82 6.26 1.11
N TYR A 146 26.64 5.84 0.66
CA TYR A 146 26.53 4.81 -0.38
C TYR A 146 27.11 5.25 -1.72
N ARG A 147 26.92 6.50 -2.09
CA ARG A 147 27.46 7.01 -3.38
C ARG A 147 28.99 7.08 -3.41
N LYS A 148 29.64 7.37 -2.26
CA LYS A 148 31.11 7.35 -2.16
C LYS A 148 31.70 5.94 -2.25
N LEU A 149 30.96 4.93 -1.82
CA LEU A 149 31.44 3.54 -1.83
C LEU A 149 31.47 2.93 -3.24
N ASN A 150 30.73 3.49 -4.19
CA ASN A 150 30.59 2.98 -5.57
C ASN A 150 30.26 1.47 -5.63
N VAL A 151 29.45 1.00 -4.68
CA VAL A 151 29.01 -0.40 -4.60
C VAL A 151 27.74 -0.63 -5.43
N THR A 152 27.50 -1.85 -5.86
CA THR A 152 26.29 -2.24 -6.57
C THR A 152 25.16 -2.57 -5.60
N THR A 153 25.49 -3.11 -4.44
CA THR A 153 24.54 -3.46 -3.38
C THR A 153 25.08 -3.02 -2.00
N ALA A 154 24.15 -2.75 -1.06
CA ALA A 154 24.53 -2.47 0.32
C ALA A 154 25.34 -3.63 0.95
N TYR A 155 25.14 -4.87 0.49
CA TYR A 155 25.84 -6.04 0.99
C TYR A 155 27.28 -6.16 0.49
N GLU A 156 27.62 -5.56 -0.63
CA GLU A 156 29.00 -5.46 -1.12
C GLU A 156 29.88 -4.63 -0.16
N TYR A 157 29.32 -3.59 0.46
CA TYR A 157 29.99 -2.86 1.53
C TYR A 157 30.32 -3.78 2.71
N LEU A 158 29.42 -4.67 3.10
CA LEU A 158 29.68 -5.61 4.20
C LEU A 158 30.82 -6.57 3.87
N GLU A 159 30.96 -6.99 2.61
CA GLU A 159 32.11 -7.79 2.18
C GLU A 159 33.43 -7.02 2.30
N GLN A 160 33.46 -5.78 1.82
CA GLN A 160 34.64 -4.92 1.90
C GLN A 160 35.05 -4.60 3.36
N ARG A 161 34.06 -4.47 4.25
CA ARG A 161 34.30 -4.12 5.66
C ARG A 161 34.62 -5.31 6.54
N PHE A 162 34.05 -6.47 6.28
CA PHE A 162 34.16 -7.68 7.07
C PHE A 162 34.74 -8.83 6.24
N ASN A 163 33.89 -9.59 5.56
CA ASN A 163 34.26 -10.71 4.69
C ASN A 163 33.08 -11.19 3.83
N SER A 164 33.36 -12.09 2.88
CA SER A 164 32.35 -12.67 1.99
C SER A 164 31.26 -13.48 2.73
N LEU A 165 31.59 -14.10 3.87
CA LEU A 165 30.62 -14.86 4.65
C LEU A 165 29.51 -13.95 5.18
N ILE A 166 29.86 -12.79 5.73
CA ILE A 166 28.88 -11.81 6.22
C ILE A 166 28.00 -11.29 5.09
N ARG A 167 28.59 -11.00 3.91
CA ARG A 167 27.82 -10.64 2.71
C ARG A 167 26.78 -11.70 2.37
N ILE A 168 27.19 -12.96 2.29
CA ILE A 168 26.31 -14.09 1.93
C ILE A 168 25.18 -14.24 2.96
N LEU A 169 25.49 -14.23 4.26
CA LEU A 169 24.48 -14.38 5.31
C LEU A 169 23.45 -13.24 5.28
N CYS A 170 23.90 -11.99 5.16
CA CYS A 170 22.99 -10.84 5.11
C CYS A 170 22.16 -10.81 3.83
N SER A 171 22.75 -11.18 2.68
CA SER A 171 22.00 -11.29 1.40
C SER A 171 20.95 -12.40 1.46
N LEU A 172 21.29 -13.55 2.05
CA LEU A 172 20.34 -14.66 2.21
C LEU A 172 19.20 -14.28 3.14
N ALA A 173 19.49 -13.64 4.28
CA ALA A 173 18.49 -13.16 5.21
C ALA A 173 17.53 -12.15 4.52
N PHE A 174 18.08 -11.23 3.71
CA PHE A 174 17.26 -10.31 2.93
C PHE A 174 16.37 -11.01 1.91
N ILE A 175 16.91 -11.97 1.16
CA ILE A 175 16.13 -12.76 0.17
C ILE A 175 14.97 -13.48 0.87
N LEU A 176 15.23 -14.17 1.98
CA LEU A 176 14.19 -14.87 2.75
C LEU A 176 13.11 -13.91 3.27
N PHE A 177 13.53 -12.77 3.80
CA PHE A 177 12.61 -11.72 4.22
C PHE A 177 11.74 -11.21 3.07
N GLN A 178 12.33 -10.93 1.91
CA GLN A 178 11.58 -10.44 0.74
C GLN A 178 10.64 -11.49 0.16
N VAL A 179 11.02 -12.76 0.13
CA VAL A 179 10.11 -13.84 -0.30
C VAL A 179 8.88 -13.92 0.62
N GLY A 180 9.09 -13.86 1.94
CA GLY A 180 7.98 -13.83 2.90
C GLY A 180 7.08 -12.59 2.72
N ARG A 181 7.68 -11.42 2.51
CA ARG A 181 6.97 -10.16 2.25
C ARG A 181 6.15 -10.21 0.95
N MET A 182 6.71 -10.76 -0.12
CA MET A 182 6.02 -10.90 -1.42
C MET A 182 4.71 -11.67 -1.31
N GLY A 183 4.65 -12.72 -0.47
CA GLY A 183 3.42 -13.47 -0.24
C GLY A 183 2.27 -12.58 0.26
N ILE A 184 2.55 -11.72 1.23
CA ILE A 184 1.55 -10.78 1.77
C ILE A 184 1.22 -9.68 0.75
N VAL A 185 2.23 -9.13 0.08
CA VAL A 185 2.07 -8.01 -0.87
C VAL A 185 1.27 -8.42 -2.10
N LEU A 186 1.35 -9.67 -2.56
CA LEU A 186 0.56 -10.17 -3.68
C LEU A 186 -0.86 -10.59 -3.25
N PHE A 187 -1.02 -11.10 -2.04
CA PHE A 187 -2.30 -11.65 -1.57
C PHE A 187 -3.39 -10.59 -1.41
N LEU A 188 -3.10 -9.45 -0.78
CA LEU A 188 -4.11 -8.43 -0.51
C LEU A 188 -4.65 -7.76 -1.79
N PRO A 189 -3.82 -7.31 -2.76
CA PRO A 189 -4.33 -6.83 -4.04
C PRO A 189 -5.09 -7.91 -4.83
N ALA A 190 -4.69 -9.18 -4.70
CA ALA A 190 -5.41 -10.28 -5.35
C ALA A 190 -6.84 -10.43 -4.81
N ILE A 191 -7.05 -10.24 -3.50
CA ILE A 191 -8.39 -10.19 -2.92
C ILE A 191 -9.20 -9.05 -3.56
N ALA A 192 -8.63 -7.85 -3.65
CA ALA A 192 -9.30 -6.71 -4.26
C ALA A 192 -9.67 -7.00 -5.72
N LEU A 193 -8.74 -7.56 -6.49
CA LEU A 193 -8.97 -7.93 -7.88
C LEU A 193 -10.05 -9.02 -8.00
N ASN A 194 -10.01 -10.06 -7.14
CA ASN A 194 -11.05 -11.08 -7.07
C ASN A 194 -12.43 -10.48 -6.79
N VAL A 195 -12.54 -9.55 -5.83
CA VAL A 195 -13.81 -8.89 -5.48
C VAL A 195 -14.37 -8.12 -6.67
N VAL A 196 -13.53 -7.41 -7.41
CA VAL A 196 -13.96 -6.55 -8.53
C VAL A 196 -14.23 -7.37 -9.79
N THR A 197 -13.38 -8.35 -10.10
CA THR A 197 -13.44 -9.10 -11.37
C THR A 197 -14.23 -10.40 -11.27
N GLY A 198 -14.30 -11.00 -10.09
CA GLY A 198 -14.82 -12.36 -9.89
C GLY A 198 -13.85 -13.47 -10.29
N PHE A 199 -12.61 -13.15 -10.71
CA PHE A 199 -11.60 -14.16 -11.03
C PHE A 199 -11.15 -14.90 -9.78
N ASP A 200 -10.73 -16.16 -9.97
CA ASP A 200 -10.14 -16.94 -8.88
C ASP A 200 -8.92 -16.23 -8.28
N ILE A 201 -8.76 -16.32 -6.96
CA ILE A 201 -7.70 -15.60 -6.24
C ILE A 201 -6.30 -16.07 -6.65
N PHE A 202 -6.13 -17.36 -6.93
CA PHE A 202 -4.83 -17.91 -7.38
C PHE A 202 -4.50 -17.43 -8.79
N LEU A 203 -5.52 -17.28 -9.66
CA LEU A 203 -5.34 -16.68 -10.98
C LEU A 203 -4.91 -15.22 -10.85
N CYS A 204 -5.53 -14.45 -9.94
CA CYS A 204 -5.15 -13.05 -9.70
C CYS A 204 -3.71 -12.94 -9.21
N ILE A 205 -3.29 -13.77 -8.23
CA ILE A 205 -1.91 -13.82 -7.73
C ILE A 205 -0.94 -14.18 -8.86
N GLY A 206 -1.27 -15.23 -9.65
CA GLY A 206 -0.44 -15.67 -10.77
C GLY A 206 -0.25 -14.60 -11.83
N LEU A 207 -1.33 -13.95 -12.26
CA LEU A 207 -1.28 -12.87 -13.24
C LEU A 207 -0.40 -11.71 -12.78
N MET A 208 -0.62 -11.21 -11.57
CA MET A 208 0.17 -10.10 -11.03
C MET A 208 1.63 -10.48 -10.81
N GLY A 209 1.89 -11.65 -10.22
CA GLY A 209 3.25 -12.10 -9.90
C GLY A 209 4.06 -12.38 -11.17
N ILE A 210 3.52 -13.13 -12.13
CA ILE A 210 4.21 -13.47 -13.37
C ILE A 210 4.49 -12.22 -14.21
N LEU A 211 3.52 -11.32 -14.36
CA LEU A 211 3.72 -10.08 -15.11
C LEU A 211 4.79 -9.20 -14.46
N SER A 212 4.74 -9.06 -13.12
CA SER A 212 5.75 -8.30 -12.38
C SER A 212 7.16 -8.89 -12.56
N LEU A 213 7.26 -10.21 -12.50
CA LEU A 213 8.52 -10.93 -12.70
C LEU A 213 9.07 -10.68 -14.12
N ILE A 214 8.22 -10.83 -15.14
CA ILE A 214 8.63 -10.68 -16.54
C ILE A 214 9.19 -9.28 -16.80
N TYR A 215 8.44 -8.20 -16.51
CA TYR A 215 8.93 -6.86 -16.84
C TYR A 215 10.14 -6.45 -16.00
N THR A 216 10.25 -6.91 -14.76
CA THR A 216 11.41 -6.63 -13.89
C THR A 216 12.66 -7.36 -14.41
N MET A 217 12.54 -8.65 -14.72
CA MET A 217 13.68 -9.45 -15.25
C MET A 217 14.15 -8.94 -16.61
N MET A 218 13.24 -8.53 -17.46
CA MET A 218 13.60 -8.01 -18.80
C MET A 218 14.20 -6.62 -18.75
N GLY A 219 13.64 -5.73 -17.96
CA GLY A 219 13.93 -4.31 -18.03
C GLY A 219 14.83 -3.75 -16.94
N GLY A 220 15.23 -4.56 -15.94
CA GLY A 220 16.08 -4.14 -14.82
C GLY A 220 15.54 -2.93 -14.07
N ILE A 221 16.43 -2.18 -13.40
CA ILE A 221 16.03 -1.06 -12.53
C ILE A 221 15.38 0.10 -13.31
N GLU A 222 15.76 0.33 -14.56
CA GLU A 222 15.14 1.38 -15.39
C GLU A 222 13.64 1.10 -15.59
N ALA A 223 13.30 -0.14 -15.99
CA ALA A 223 11.89 -0.51 -16.14
C ALA A 223 11.13 -0.39 -14.83
N VAL A 224 11.72 -0.84 -13.71
CA VAL A 224 11.08 -0.74 -12.38
C VAL A 224 10.79 0.72 -12.04
N VAL A 225 11.74 1.63 -12.19
CA VAL A 225 11.55 3.05 -11.88
C VAL A 225 10.44 3.68 -12.72
N TRP A 226 10.38 3.38 -14.01
CA TRP A 226 9.34 3.93 -14.88
C TRP A 226 7.96 3.29 -14.66
N THR A 227 7.91 1.99 -14.38
CA THR A 227 6.64 1.34 -14.01
C THR A 227 6.12 1.83 -12.66
N ASP A 228 7.00 2.03 -11.67
CA ASP A 228 6.63 2.62 -10.38
C ASP A 228 6.08 4.04 -10.57
N ALA A 229 6.73 4.89 -11.38
CA ALA A 229 6.26 6.24 -11.66
C ALA A 229 4.86 6.23 -12.29
N LEU A 230 4.59 5.35 -13.25
CA LEU A 230 3.26 5.17 -13.84
C LEU A 230 2.24 4.72 -12.77
N GLN A 231 2.61 3.76 -11.95
CA GLN A 231 1.73 3.24 -10.88
C GLN A 231 1.40 4.31 -9.85
N VAL A 232 2.36 5.15 -9.47
CA VAL A 232 2.14 6.28 -8.55
C VAL A 232 1.13 7.27 -9.12
N VAL A 233 1.25 7.63 -10.40
CA VAL A 233 0.30 8.54 -11.05
C VAL A 233 -1.11 7.95 -11.03
N ILE A 234 -1.26 6.65 -11.31
CA ILE A 234 -2.55 5.97 -11.29
C ILE A 234 -3.12 5.88 -9.86
N LEU A 235 -2.28 5.54 -8.87
CA LEU A 235 -2.69 5.46 -7.46
C LEU A 235 -3.13 6.82 -6.91
N LEU A 236 -2.34 7.85 -7.09
CA LEU A 236 -2.69 9.20 -6.64
C LEU A 236 -3.90 9.75 -7.37
N GLY A 237 -3.98 9.55 -8.69
CA GLY A 237 -5.15 9.91 -9.49
C GLY A 237 -6.41 9.20 -9.01
N GLY A 238 -6.32 7.91 -8.70
CA GLY A 238 -7.40 7.13 -8.11
C GLY A 238 -7.82 7.64 -6.73
N ALA A 239 -6.86 7.97 -5.87
CA ALA A 239 -7.15 8.53 -4.55
C ALA A 239 -7.89 9.87 -4.64
N ILE A 240 -7.41 10.77 -5.50
CA ILE A 240 -8.05 12.07 -5.75
C ILE A 240 -9.48 11.85 -6.30
N LEU A 241 -9.65 10.94 -7.25
CA LEU A 241 -10.95 10.63 -7.83
C LEU A 241 -11.92 10.11 -6.77
N VAL A 242 -11.48 9.24 -5.85
CA VAL A 242 -12.31 8.74 -4.73
C VAL A 242 -12.77 9.90 -3.84
N VAL A 243 -11.89 10.83 -3.50
CA VAL A 243 -12.24 12.02 -2.69
C VAL A 243 -13.26 12.90 -3.40
N ILE A 244 -13.06 13.17 -4.70
CA ILE A 244 -14.00 13.96 -5.50
C ILE A 244 -15.36 13.26 -5.56
N MET A 245 -15.39 11.97 -5.86
CA MET A 245 -16.64 11.21 -5.91
C MET A 245 -17.34 11.20 -4.55
N ALA A 246 -16.63 10.99 -3.46
CA ALA A 246 -17.21 11.04 -2.12
C ALA A 246 -17.85 12.42 -1.85
N ALA A 247 -17.17 13.51 -2.19
CA ALA A 247 -17.70 14.85 -2.04
C ALA A 247 -18.95 15.11 -2.91
N CYS A 248 -19.04 14.49 -4.09
CA CYS A 248 -20.22 14.62 -4.96
C CYS A 248 -21.43 13.82 -4.46
N TYR A 249 -21.22 12.72 -3.73
CA TYR A 249 -22.31 11.85 -3.27
C TYR A 249 -22.81 12.15 -1.86
N ILE A 250 -22.03 12.84 -1.06
CA ILE A 250 -22.39 13.16 0.34
C ILE A 250 -23.17 14.49 0.38
N PRO A 251 -24.27 14.57 1.13
CA PRO A 251 -24.96 15.85 1.38
C PRO A 251 -24.00 16.91 1.93
N ASP A 252 -24.11 18.13 1.48
CA ASP A 252 -23.21 19.25 1.79
C ASP A 252 -21.77 19.08 1.27
N GLY A 253 -21.51 18.08 0.44
CA GLY A 253 -20.20 17.88 -0.20
C GLY A 253 -19.05 17.68 0.78
N PHE A 254 -17.93 18.35 0.51
CA PHE A 254 -16.75 18.27 1.37
C PHE A 254 -17.00 18.78 2.80
N SER A 255 -17.86 19.80 2.97
CA SER A 255 -18.24 20.30 4.30
C SER A 255 -19.00 19.25 5.10
N GLY A 256 -19.86 18.46 4.45
CA GLY A 256 -20.55 17.34 5.07
C GLY A 256 -19.59 16.28 5.57
N ILE A 257 -18.57 15.92 4.76
CA ILE A 257 -17.51 14.96 5.15
C ILE A 257 -16.79 15.46 6.42
N ILE A 258 -16.36 16.72 6.45
CA ILE A 258 -15.65 17.28 7.60
C ILE A 258 -16.53 17.29 8.84
N ARG A 259 -17.80 17.70 8.69
CA ARG A 259 -18.74 17.72 9.82
C ARG A 259 -18.93 16.35 10.44
N GLU A 260 -19.24 15.33 9.65
CA GLU A 260 -19.43 13.95 10.15
C GLU A 260 -18.15 13.40 10.78
N ALA A 261 -16.98 13.61 10.14
CA ALA A 261 -15.70 13.19 10.69
C ALA A 261 -15.37 13.89 12.02
N THR A 262 -15.79 15.16 12.19
CA THR A 262 -15.60 15.89 13.46
C THR A 262 -16.52 15.38 14.56
N VAL A 263 -17.79 15.08 14.24
CA VAL A 263 -18.75 14.51 15.20
C VAL A 263 -18.27 13.14 15.70
N ASP A 264 -17.69 12.34 14.84
CA ASP A 264 -17.15 11.01 15.15
C ASP A 264 -15.72 11.04 15.73
N ASN A 265 -15.17 12.23 16.05
CA ASN A 265 -13.79 12.43 16.54
C ASN A 265 -12.71 11.78 15.66
N LYS A 266 -12.92 11.71 14.32
CA LYS A 266 -11.99 11.07 13.41
C LYS A 266 -10.66 11.81 13.27
N PHE A 267 -10.61 13.09 13.58
CA PHE A 267 -9.40 13.91 13.52
C PHE A 267 -8.52 13.82 14.77
N ASP A 268 -8.84 12.92 15.70
CA ASP A 268 -7.96 12.69 16.85
C ASP A 268 -6.63 12.12 16.38
N LEU A 269 -5.54 12.70 16.84
CA LEU A 269 -4.17 12.28 16.57
C LEU A 269 -3.59 11.37 17.66
N GLY A 270 -4.42 11.02 18.64
CA GLY A 270 -4.02 10.16 19.76
C GLY A 270 -3.53 10.92 20.97
N SER A 271 -3.29 10.19 22.06
CA SER A 271 -2.93 10.77 23.36
C SER A 271 -1.52 11.36 23.35
N LEU A 272 -1.37 12.56 23.94
CA LEU A 272 -0.08 13.19 24.20
C LEU A 272 0.62 12.66 25.44
N ASN A 273 -0.03 11.77 26.22
CA ASN A 273 0.55 11.19 27.41
C ASN A 273 1.76 10.31 27.05
N PHE A 274 2.81 10.39 27.83
CA PHE A 274 3.98 9.52 27.67
C PHE A 274 3.71 8.19 28.39
N ASP A 275 3.10 7.24 27.68
CA ASP A 275 2.87 5.87 28.16
C ASP A 275 3.33 4.88 27.09
N MET A 276 4.37 4.13 27.42
CA MET A 276 4.95 3.11 26.51
C MET A 276 4.11 1.84 26.40
N ARG A 277 3.04 1.69 27.18
CA ARG A 277 2.14 0.52 27.15
C ARG A 277 0.99 0.71 26.15
N GLN A 278 0.78 1.92 25.67
CA GLN A 278 -0.30 2.28 24.75
C GLN A 278 0.25 2.94 23.49
N SER A 279 -0.55 2.93 22.43
CA SER A 279 -0.22 3.67 21.21
C SER A 279 -0.46 5.17 21.44
N THR A 280 0.54 5.83 22.00
CA THR A 280 0.55 7.29 22.19
C THR A 280 1.33 7.94 21.05
N LEU A 281 1.19 9.26 20.89
CA LEU A 281 1.96 10.04 19.92
C LEU A 281 3.47 9.73 20.01
N TRP A 282 4.02 9.69 21.21
CA TRP A 282 5.46 9.50 21.43
C TRP A 282 5.93 8.09 21.05
N THR A 283 5.16 7.06 21.44
CA THR A 283 5.50 5.67 21.11
C THR A 283 5.45 5.43 19.60
N VAL A 284 4.44 6.00 18.91
CA VAL A 284 4.31 5.92 17.46
C VAL A 284 5.46 6.65 16.76
N LEU A 285 5.79 7.88 17.15
CA LEU A 285 6.88 8.64 16.55
C LEU A 285 8.24 7.97 16.72
N ILE A 286 8.55 7.47 17.93
CA ILE A 286 9.80 6.76 18.19
C ILE A 286 9.88 5.47 17.37
N ALA A 287 8.83 4.65 17.40
CA ALA A 287 8.80 3.40 16.67
C ALA A 287 8.94 3.62 15.15
N THR A 288 8.22 4.60 14.62
CA THR A 288 8.26 4.92 13.19
C THR A 288 9.55 5.56 12.75
N PHE A 289 10.21 6.35 13.61
CA PHE A 289 11.55 6.86 13.36
C PHE A 289 12.55 5.71 13.09
N PHE A 290 12.66 4.73 13.99
CA PHE A 290 13.59 3.61 13.79
C PHE A 290 13.18 2.71 12.63
N THR A 291 11.89 2.45 12.45
CA THR A 291 11.40 1.65 11.31
C THR A 291 11.72 2.33 9.98
N ASN A 292 11.46 3.64 9.86
CA ASN A 292 11.76 4.38 8.64
C ASN A 292 13.26 4.55 8.42
N LEU A 293 14.06 4.71 9.49
CA LEU A 293 15.51 4.75 9.39
C LEU A 293 16.06 3.46 8.78
N THR A 294 15.54 2.30 9.18
CA THR A 294 15.91 1.01 8.59
C THR A 294 15.44 0.92 7.14
N THR A 295 14.18 1.27 6.85
CA THR A 295 13.60 1.16 5.51
C THR A 295 14.31 2.05 4.50
N TYR A 296 14.50 3.33 4.81
CA TYR A 296 15.11 4.28 3.87
C TYR A 296 16.63 4.32 3.95
N GLY A 297 17.23 3.92 5.09
CA GLY A 297 18.67 3.98 5.29
C GLY A 297 19.42 2.72 4.86
N THR A 298 18.82 1.54 5.00
CA THR A 298 19.57 0.28 4.83
C THR A 298 18.91 -0.77 3.94
N ASP A 299 17.61 -0.61 3.60
CA ASP A 299 16.94 -1.55 2.70
C ASP A 299 17.52 -1.45 1.29
N GLN A 300 17.93 -2.60 0.74
CA GLN A 300 18.53 -2.68 -0.60
C GLN A 300 17.64 -2.06 -1.68
N THR A 301 16.33 -2.17 -1.56
CA THR A 301 15.41 -1.64 -2.57
C THR A 301 15.45 -0.11 -2.65
N MET A 302 15.69 0.56 -1.52
CA MET A 302 15.87 2.02 -1.46
C MET A 302 17.27 2.44 -1.84
N VAL A 303 18.30 1.77 -1.27
CA VAL A 303 19.71 2.07 -1.57
C VAL A 303 20.00 1.98 -3.06
N GLN A 304 19.47 0.96 -3.73
CA GLN A 304 19.65 0.80 -5.18
C GLN A 304 19.10 2.00 -5.97
N ARG A 305 17.96 2.57 -5.56
CA ARG A 305 17.38 3.76 -6.21
C ARG A 305 18.25 5.01 -6.04
N TYR A 306 18.87 5.19 -4.88
CA TYR A 306 19.81 6.31 -4.68
C TYR A 306 21.02 6.27 -5.62
N MET A 307 21.37 5.08 -6.11
CA MET A 307 22.49 4.88 -7.02
C MET A 307 22.13 5.08 -8.50
N THR A 308 20.86 5.28 -8.85
CA THR A 308 20.40 5.37 -10.24
C THR A 308 20.47 6.77 -10.85
N THR A 309 20.64 7.82 -10.05
CA THR A 309 20.76 9.21 -10.51
C THR A 309 22.20 9.55 -10.88
N GLU A 310 22.38 10.57 -11.73
CA GLU A 310 23.69 10.98 -12.23
C GLU A 310 24.59 11.56 -11.13
N THR A 311 24.04 12.43 -10.29
CA THR A 311 24.80 13.13 -9.24
C THR A 311 24.24 12.87 -7.86
N GLU A 312 25.07 13.06 -6.81
CA GLU A 312 24.65 12.99 -5.41
C GLU A 312 23.53 13.99 -5.12
N LYS A 313 23.64 15.21 -5.64
CA LYS A 313 22.63 16.27 -5.49
C LYS A 313 21.27 15.89 -6.07
N GLN A 314 21.25 15.10 -7.15
CA GLN A 314 20.01 14.58 -7.72
C GLN A 314 19.42 13.41 -6.94
N ALA A 315 20.27 12.68 -6.20
CA ALA A 315 19.82 11.61 -5.31
C ALA A 315 19.23 12.13 -3.99
N GLN A 316 19.65 13.32 -3.55
CA GLN A 316 19.11 14.06 -2.39
C GLN A 316 17.79 14.76 -2.75
#